data_eccfe5e71eb4ecefcb187eaebd409b4c
#
_entry.id   eccfe5e71eb4ecefcb187eaebd409b4c
#
_cell.length_a   1.000
_cell.length_b   1.000
_cell.length_c   1.000
_cell.angle_alpha   90.00
_cell.angle_beta   90.00
_cell.angle_gamma   90.00
#
_symmetry.space_group_name_H-M   'P 1'
#
loop_
_entity.id
_entity.type
_entity.pdbx_description
1 polymer ?
#
loop_
_entity_poly.entity_id
_entity_poly.type
_entity_poly.pdbx_seq_one_letter_code
_entity_poly.pdbx_strand_id
1 'polypeptide(L)'
;MKRAFISWIFLAMVTLLFAGNADGRPRIGLVLGGGGARGAAEVGVLKVLEEEGIRPDYIAGTSIGAIVGGLYACGYSASDIETLFRGQEWLSLIGDRNRDLKSSILEERDGVTYIFGFPVGGTNKRTKVEDSALGALKGNNITMLLDSLTRAYDGISTFDSLPIPFRCVAVDIKKQEEVVMDSCELELAMRASMSIPGAFKPVKWKGKILVDGGMLNNLPVDVVRAMGADFVIAVDLDQGQHEERDFSLKETFGIGGILDWLVSRPDWKKNKANREDADIYINPQLAEYGVSSFGKESISTMIERGEKAARAASKQLDKLR
;
A
#
# COMPACT_ATOMS: atom_id res chain seq x y z
N MET A 1 33.50 -42.65 -17.52
CA MET A 1 33.60 -41.64 -16.46
C MET A 1 32.87 -40.32 -16.79
N LYS A 2 32.98 -39.71 -17.97
CA LYS A 2 32.30 -38.44 -18.29
C LYS A 2 30.74 -38.49 -18.28
N ARG A 3 30.11 -39.60 -18.66
CA ARG A 3 28.64 -39.76 -18.67
C ARG A 3 28.03 -39.89 -17.26
N ALA A 4 28.73 -40.50 -16.31
CA ALA A 4 28.29 -40.62 -14.95
C ALA A 4 28.34 -39.26 -14.21
N PHE A 5 29.33 -38.43 -14.51
CA PHE A 5 29.49 -37.11 -13.90
C PHE A 5 28.38 -36.11 -14.33
N ILE A 6 27.95 -36.18 -15.60
CA ILE A 6 26.86 -35.36 -16.13
C ILE A 6 25.51 -35.77 -15.51
N SER A 7 25.28 -37.08 -15.30
CA SER A 7 24.07 -37.59 -14.62
C SER A 7 23.97 -37.10 -13.17
N TRP A 8 25.11 -37.04 -12.45
CA TRP A 8 25.13 -36.54 -11.07
C TRP A 8 24.90 -35.03 -10.96
N ILE A 9 25.40 -34.24 -11.92
CA ILE A 9 25.15 -32.80 -11.98
C ILE A 9 23.65 -32.53 -12.30
N PHE A 10 23.08 -33.32 -13.23
CA PHE A 10 21.65 -33.18 -13.57
C PHE A 10 20.74 -33.60 -12.41
N LEU A 11 21.08 -34.66 -11.67
CA LEU A 11 20.34 -35.10 -10.49
C LEU A 11 20.48 -34.11 -9.34
N ALA A 12 21.68 -33.53 -9.13
CA ALA A 12 21.90 -32.48 -8.13
C ALA A 12 21.19 -31.16 -8.49
N MET A 13 21.09 -30.84 -9.78
CA MET A 13 20.37 -29.66 -10.26
C MET A 13 18.86 -29.84 -10.17
N VAL A 14 18.32 -31.03 -10.37
CA VAL A 14 16.92 -31.35 -10.17
C VAL A 14 16.53 -31.38 -8.69
N THR A 15 17.43 -31.82 -7.79
CA THR A 15 17.18 -31.77 -6.34
C THR A 15 17.26 -30.36 -5.77
N LEU A 16 18.01 -29.44 -6.39
CA LEU A 16 18.01 -28.02 -6.02
C LEU A 16 16.75 -27.28 -6.48
N LEU A 17 16.07 -27.75 -7.52
CA LEU A 17 14.77 -27.23 -7.99
C LEU A 17 13.60 -27.67 -7.11
N PHE A 18 13.78 -28.66 -6.23
CA PHE A 18 12.81 -29.16 -5.25
C PHE A 18 13.26 -28.91 -3.81
N ALA A 19 14.02 -27.84 -3.55
CA ALA A 19 14.17 -27.31 -2.20
C ALA A 19 12.84 -26.66 -1.78
N GLY A 20 11.78 -27.46 -1.76
CA GLY A 20 10.53 -27.15 -1.08
C GLY A 20 10.80 -26.94 0.42
N ASN A 21 10.00 -26.13 1.06
CA ASN A 21 10.08 -25.85 2.48
C ASN A 21 10.37 -27.12 3.29
N ALA A 22 11.30 -27.02 4.25
CA ALA A 22 11.64 -28.12 5.16
C ALA A 22 10.41 -28.62 5.94
N ASP A 23 9.36 -27.80 6.07
CA ASP A 23 8.12 -28.08 6.82
C ASP A 23 6.97 -28.62 5.94
N GLY A 24 7.12 -28.68 4.61
CA GLY A 24 6.09 -29.23 3.70
C GLY A 24 4.77 -28.45 3.62
N ARG A 25 4.64 -27.28 4.31
CA ARG A 25 3.46 -26.43 4.22
C ARG A 25 3.54 -25.47 3.01
N PRO A 26 2.43 -25.04 2.44
CA PRO A 26 2.43 -24.04 1.40
C PRO A 26 2.98 -22.70 1.93
N ARG A 27 3.78 -22.00 1.12
CA ARG A 27 4.26 -20.66 1.43
C ARG A 27 3.14 -19.66 1.24
N ILE A 28 2.80 -18.95 2.31
CA ILE A 28 1.68 -18.02 2.34
C ILE A 28 2.16 -16.63 1.96
N GLY A 29 1.57 -16.06 0.91
CA GLY A 29 1.71 -14.66 0.56
C GLY A 29 0.53 -13.85 1.10
N LEU A 30 0.83 -12.71 1.71
CA LEU A 30 -0.17 -11.73 2.12
C LEU A 30 -0.08 -10.50 1.22
N VAL A 31 -1.21 -10.11 0.65
CA VAL A 31 -1.33 -8.93 -0.20
C VAL A 31 -2.25 -7.92 0.47
N LEU A 32 -1.75 -6.68 0.61
CA LEU A 32 -2.47 -5.56 1.20
C LEU A 32 -2.65 -4.45 0.14
N GLY A 33 -3.90 -4.13 -0.15
CA GLY A 33 -4.27 -3.21 -1.21
C GLY A 33 -4.15 -1.73 -0.83
N GLY A 34 -4.19 -0.84 -1.82
CA GLY A 34 -4.25 0.59 -1.59
C GLY A 34 -5.67 1.06 -1.28
N GLY A 35 -5.80 2.11 -0.46
CA GLY A 35 -7.12 2.63 -0.07
C GLY A 35 -7.12 3.79 0.93
N GLY A 36 -5.98 4.41 1.21
CA GLY A 36 -5.85 5.51 2.16
C GLY A 36 -6.34 5.12 3.56
N ALA A 37 -7.26 5.90 4.17
CA ALA A 37 -7.79 5.62 5.50
C ALA A 37 -8.42 4.23 5.64
N ARG A 38 -8.93 3.65 4.54
CA ARG A 38 -9.51 2.29 4.52
C ARG A 38 -8.50 1.20 4.94
N GLY A 39 -7.20 1.48 4.87
CA GLY A 39 -6.14 0.58 5.36
C GLY A 39 -6.26 0.22 6.85
N ALA A 40 -7.03 0.97 7.63
CA ALA A 40 -7.39 0.59 8.99
C ALA A 40 -8.08 -0.80 9.05
N ALA A 41 -8.81 -1.18 7.99
CA ALA A 41 -9.45 -2.51 7.93
C ALA A 41 -8.41 -3.64 7.75
N GLU A 42 -7.27 -3.38 7.13
CA GLU A 42 -6.20 -4.36 7.00
C GLU A 42 -5.64 -4.75 8.38
N VAL A 43 -5.58 -3.79 9.29
CA VAL A 43 -5.17 -4.04 10.69
C VAL A 43 -6.12 -5.05 11.35
N GLY A 44 -7.44 -4.88 11.13
CA GLY A 44 -8.45 -5.83 11.61
C GLY A 44 -8.26 -7.24 11.01
N VAL A 45 -7.90 -7.33 9.72
CA VAL A 45 -7.57 -8.61 9.09
C VAL A 45 -6.33 -9.24 9.72
N LEU A 46 -5.26 -8.47 9.91
CA LEU A 46 -4.03 -8.95 10.55
C LEU A 46 -4.28 -9.51 11.94
N LYS A 47 -5.14 -8.87 12.76
CA LYS A 47 -5.51 -9.37 14.09
C LYS A 47 -6.09 -10.78 14.01
N VAL A 48 -7.01 -11.02 13.06
CA VAL A 48 -7.60 -12.35 12.89
C VAL A 48 -6.59 -13.36 12.39
N LEU A 49 -5.70 -13.00 11.47
CA LEU A 49 -4.61 -13.88 11.01
C LEU A 49 -3.69 -14.28 12.18
N GLU A 50 -3.33 -13.34 13.06
CA GLU A 50 -2.54 -13.64 14.27
C GLU A 50 -3.29 -14.55 15.24
N GLU A 51 -4.58 -14.28 15.52
CA GLU A 51 -5.43 -15.13 16.38
C GLU A 51 -5.54 -16.56 15.84
N GLU A 52 -5.64 -16.70 14.51
CA GLU A 52 -5.72 -18.00 13.83
C GLU A 52 -4.34 -18.68 13.68
N GLY A 53 -3.25 -18.02 14.10
CA GLY A 53 -1.88 -18.54 14.01
C GLY A 53 -1.32 -18.57 12.60
N ILE A 54 -1.92 -17.83 11.66
CA ILE A 54 -1.49 -17.76 10.26
C ILE A 54 -0.39 -16.72 10.12
N ARG A 55 0.78 -17.18 9.70
CA ARG A 55 1.95 -16.33 9.48
C ARG A 55 2.30 -16.31 8.00
N PRO A 56 2.26 -15.14 7.33
CA PRO A 56 2.71 -15.04 5.95
C PRO A 56 4.22 -15.24 5.83
N ASP A 57 4.65 -15.90 4.75
CA ASP A 57 6.05 -16.06 4.37
C ASP A 57 6.52 -14.89 3.50
N TYR A 58 5.59 -14.20 2.84
CA TYR A 58 5.84 -13.06 1.97
C TYR A 58 4.74 -12.01 2.12
N ILE A 59 5.10 -10.75 2.00
CA ILE A 59 4.13 -9.64 2.00
C ILE A 59 4.37 -8.75 0.79
N ALA A 60 3.30 -8.39 0.09
CA ALA A 60 3.32 -7.32 -0.91
C ALA A 60 2.22 -6.30 -0.60
N GLY A 61 2.52 -5.01 -0.76
CA GLY A 61 1.56 -3.95 -0.46
C GLY A 61 1.62 -2.79 -1.44
N THR A 62 0.51 -2.08 -1.56
CA THR A 62 0.40 -0.85 -2.34
C THR A 62 -0.17 0.26 -1.48
N SER A 63 0.40 1.49 -1.59
CA SER A 63 -0.08 2.68 -0.89
C SER A 63 -0.17 2.46 0.64
N ILE A 64 -1.35 2.58 1.24
CA ILE A 64 -1.53 2.30 2.67
C ILE A 64 -1.19 0.85 3.00
N GLY A 65 -1.49 -0.09 2.10
CA GLY A 65 -1.10 -1.49 2.28
C GLY A 65 0.41 -1.70 2.28
N ALA A 66 1.19 -0.84 1.62
CA ALA A 66 2.65 -0.84 1.73
C ALA A 66 3.12 -0.38 3.12
N ILE A 67 2.39 0.54 3.76
CA ILE A 67 2.69 0.99 5.13
C ILE A 67 2.33 -0.11 6.13
N VAL A 68 1.10 -0.61 6.09
CA VAL A 68 0.63 -1.67 7.00
C VAL A 68 1.48 -2.93 6.83
N GLY A 69 1.68 -3.37 5.58
CA GLY A 69 2.47 -4.56 5.26
C GLY A 69 3.96 -4.39 5.58
N GLY A 70 4.54 -3.21 5.33
CA GLY A 70 5.94 -2.92 5.64
C GLY A 70 6.20 -2.93 7.15
N LEU A 71 5.31 -2.34 7.95
CA LEU A 71 5.42 -2.39 9.42
C LEU A 71 5.25 -3.82 9.93
N TYR A 72 4.28 -4.55 9.40
CA TYR A 72 4.07 -5.96 9.77
C TYR A 72 5.27 -6.83 9.38
N ALA A 73 5.87 -6.57 8.21
CA ALA A 73 7.09 -7.22 7.76
C ALA A 73 8.30 -6.94 8.66
N CYS A 74 8.35 -5.75 9.29
CA CYS A 74 9.32 -5.38 10.32
C CYS A 74 9.10 -6.09 11.68
N GLY A 75 8.00 -6.82 11.85
CA GLY A 75 7.68 -7.54 13.08
C GLY A 75 6.78 -6.78 14.05
N TYR A 76 6.20 -5.65 13.66
CA TYR A 76 5.12 -5.02 14.43
C TYR A 76 3.90 -5.94 14.44
N SER A 77 3.31 -6.15 15.61
CA SER A 77 2.06 -6.91 15.72
C SER A 77 0.87 -6.10 15.17
N ALA A 78 -0.21 -6.78 14.85
CA ALA A 78 -1.47 -6.11 14.49
C ALA A 78 -1.93 -5.12 15.57
N SER A 79 -1.71 -5.45 16.85
CA SER A 79 -2.02 -4.57 17.99
C SER A 79 -1.14 -3.30 18.02
N ASP A 80 0.15 -3.41 17.68
CA ASP A 80 1.04 -2.25 17.59
C ASP A 80 0.60 -1.31 16.48
N ILE A 81 0.24 -1.88 15.31
CA ILE A 81 -0.24 -1.11 14.15
C ILE A 81 -1.63 -0.49 14.48
N GLU A 82 -2.51 -1.21 15.17
CA GLU A 82 -3.79 -0.64 15.66
C GLU A 82 -3.54 0.56 16.56
N THR A 83 -2.62 0.44 17.51
CA THR A 83 -2.25 1.52 18.43
C THR A 83 -1.72 2.73 17.65
N LEU A 84 -0.90 2.51 16.63
CA LEU A 84 -0.42 3.55 15.73
C LEU A 84 -1.60 4.24 15.02
N PHE A 85 -2.51 3.48 14.40
CA PHE A 85 -3.65 4.03 13.67
C PHE A 85 -4.58 4.86 14.57
N ARG A 86 -4.84 4.40 15.78
CA ARG A 86 -5.69 5.10 16.76
C ARG A 86 -5.02 6.31 17.42
N GLY A 87 -3.70 6.24 17.57
CA GLY A 87 -2.92 7.24 18.31
C GLY A 87 -2.51 8.47 17.50
N GLN A 88 -2.56 8.40 16.17
CA GLN A 88 -2.08 9.49 15.32
C GLN A 88 -3.17 10.51 14.95
N GLU A 89 -2.75 11.76 14.86
CA GLU A 89 -3.54 12.82 14.24
C GLU A 89 -3.23 12.85 12.73
N TRP A 90 -3.79 11.87 12.01
CA TRP A 90 -3.47 11.59 10.59
C TRP A 90 -3.55 12.81 9.68
N LEU A 91 -4.57 13.67 9.87
CA LEU A 91 -4.71 14.85 9.04
C LEU A 91 -3.57 15.85 9.26
N SER A 92 -3.01 15.90 10.46
CA SER A 92 -1.82 16.73 10.77
C SER A 92 -0.54 16.12 10.19
N LEU A 93 -0.39 14.80 10.26
CA LEU A 93 0.75 14.07 9.67
C LEU A 93 0.76 14.22 8.15
N ILE A 94 -0.36 13.94 7.50
CA ILE A 94 -0.52 14.02 6.05
C ILE A 94 -0.34 15.46 5.55
N GLY A 95 -0.90 16.44 6.29
CA GLY A 95 -0.87 17.86 5.92
C GLY A 95 0.43 18.58 6.24
N ASP A 96 1.47 17.89 6.75
CA ASP A 96 2.73 18.51 7.22
C ASP A 96 2.51 19.66 8.22
N ARG A 97 1.44 19.60 9.03
CA ARG A 97 1.10 20.64 9.98
C ARG A 97 1.98 20.51 11.22
N ASN A 98 2.79 21.53 11.49
CA ASN A 98 3.38 21.70 12.82
C ASN A 98 2.28 22.15 13.80
N ARG A 99 2.26 21.60 15.02
CA ARG A 99 1.29 21.95 16.08
C ARG A 99 1.21 23.45 16.42
N ASP A 100 2.22 24.22 16.02
CA ASP A 100 2.35 25.65 16.33
C ASP A 100 1.78 26.58 15.23
N LEU A 101 1.41 26.05 14.07
CA LEU A 101 0.80 26.84 13.00
C LEU A 101 -0.72 26.66 13.01
N LYS A 102 -1.44 27.65 13.53
CA LYS A 102 -2.86 27.86 13.26
C LYS A 102 -3.05 28.17 11.77
N SER A 103 -2.86 27.18 10.90
CA SER A 103 -3.18 27.35 9.50
C SER A 103 -4.68 27.10 9.31
N SER A 104 -5.38 28.11 8.83
CA SER A 104 -6.73 27.97 8.31
C SER A 104 -6.72 26.92 7.19
N ILE A 105 -7.83 26.19 7.04
CA ILE A 105 -8.06 25.25 5.93
C ILE A 105 -7.94 25.97 4.58
N LEU A 106 -8.11 27.29 4.59
CA LEU A 106 -7.98 28.19 3.46
C LEU A 106 -6.75 29.07 3.67
N GLU A 107 -5.80 29.02 2.76
CA GLU A 107 -4.65 29.92 2.71
C GLU A 107 -4.74 30.72 1.42
N GLU A 108 -4.65 32.05 1.53
CA GLU A 108 -4.56 32.94 0.36
C GLU A 108 -3.10 33.40 0.20
N ARG A 109 -2.51 33.10 -0.95
CA ARG A 109 -1.17 33.51 -1.32
C ARG A 109 -1.15 34.03 -2.74
N ASP A 110 -0.64 35.25 -2.95
CA ASP A 110 -0.52 35.89 -4.28
C ASP A 110 -1.85 35.95 -5.07
N GLY A 111 -2.99 36.14 -4.37
CA GLY A 111 -4.32 36.20 -4.97
C GLY A 111 -4.87 34.85 -5.41
N VAL A 112 -4.28 33.75 -4.93
CA VAL A 112 -4.78 32.40 -5.15
C VAL A 112 -5.18 31.78 -3.81
N THR A 113 -6.41 31.29 -3.74
CA THR A 113 -6.91 30.56 -2.57
C THR A 113 -6.53 29.08 -2.68
N TYR A 114 -5.93 28.56 -1.61
CA TYR A 114 -5.53 27.16 -1.51
C TYR A 114 -6.38 26.46 -0.46
N ILE A 115 -6.84 25.26 -0.79
CA ILE A 115 -7.43 24.34 0.20
C ILE A 115 -6.44 23.18 0.33
N PHE A 116 -5.92 22.96 1.54
CA PHE A 116 -4.88 21.94 1.79
C PHE A 116 -3.66 22.08 0.85
N GLY A 117 -3.34 23.33 0.44
CA GLY A 117 -2.24 23.58 -0.49
C GLY A 117 -2.57 23.43 -1.97
N PHE A 118 -3.82 23.14 -2.34
CA PHE A 118 -4.28 23.12 -3.73
C PHE A 118 -4.93 24.46 -4.11
N PRO A 119 -4.59 25.05 -5.27
CA PRO A 119 -5.27 26.24 -5.76
C PRO A 119 -6.70 25.90 -6.17
N VAL A 120 -7.67 26.56 -5.57
CA VAL A 120 -9.12 26.40 -5.86
C VAL A 120 -9.75 27.61 -6.52
N GLY A 121 -9.03 28.75 -6.59
CA GLY A 121 -9.46 29.97 -7.26
C GLY A 121 -8.37 31.03 -7.23
N GLY A 122 -8.34 31.89 -8.23
CA GLY A 122 -7.42 33.02 -8.34
C GLY A 122 -7.50 33.70 -9.68
N THR A 123 -7.27 35.03 -9.69
CA THR A 123 -7.18 35.83 -10.90
C THR A 123 -5.75 35.80 -11.45
N ASN A 124 -5.58 35.06 -12.51
CA ASN A 124 -4.53 35.13 -13.53
C ASN A 124 -3.16 35.74 -13.15
N LYS A 125 -2.14 34.88 -13.02
CA LYS A 125 -0.88 35.05 -13.75
C LYS A 125 -0.17 33.70 -13.81
N ARG A 126 0.29 33.31 -14.99
CA ARG A 126 1.10 32.12 -15.28
C ARG A 126 2.28 32.00 -14.33
N THR A 127 2.11 31.33 -13.21
CA THR A 127 3.22 30.76 -12.46
C THR A 127 3.56 29.42 -13.09
N LYS A 128 4.82 29.12 -13.24
CA LYS A 128 5.31 27.88 -13.84
C LYS A 128 4.64 26.68 -13.18
N VAL A 129 3.76 26.05 -13.92
CA VAL A 129 2.88 24.94 -13.51
C VAL A 129 3.66 23.62 -13.29
N GLU A 130 4.99 23.61 -13.55
CA GLU A 130 5.75 22.38 -13.68
C GLU A 130 6.03 21.62 -12.37
N ASP A 131 6.03 22.27 -11.21
CA ASP A 131 6.29 21.57 -9.92
C ASP A 131 5.06 21.46 -9.00
N SER A 132 4.04 22.26 -9.19
CA SER A 132 2.84 22.27 -8.33
C SER A 132 1.72 21.33 -8.79
N ALA A 133 1.73 20.93 -10.07
CA ALA A 133 0.69 20.07 -10.63
C ALA A 133 0.77 18.60 -10.16
N LEU A 134 1.90 18.17 -9.61
CA LEU A 134 2.15 16.79 -9.20
C LEU A 134 1.90 16.52 -7.70
N GLY A 135 1.50 17.52 -6.92
CA GLY A 135 1.17 17.38 -5.51
C GLY A 135 1.72 18.49 -4.64
N ALA A 136 0.91 18.95 -3.70
CA ALA A 136 1.24 20.06 -2.80
C ALA A 136 1.90 19.58 -1.49
N LEU A 137 1.49 18.41 -0.98
CA LEU A 137 1.96 17.88 0.30
C LEU A 137 3.36 17.26 0.13
N LYS A 138 4.32 17.71 0.92
CA LYS A 138 5.66 17.12 0.93
C LYS A 138 5.67 15.75 1.60
N GLY A 139 4.78 15.54 2.59
CA GLY A 139 4.71 14.32 3.38
C GLY A 139 5.93 14.14 4.29
N ASN A 140 6.53 15.25 4.76
CA ASN A 140 7.70 15.19 5.64
C ASN A 140 7.38 14.52 6.96
N ASN A 141 6.24 14.88 7.59
CA ASN A 141 5.87 14.33 8.89
C ASN A 141 5.60 12.82 8.80
N ILE A 142 4.94 12.36 7.73
CA ILE A 142 4.71 10.93 7.54
C ILE A 142 6.02 10.20 7.25
N THR A 143 6.94 10.80 6.47
CA THR A 143 8.27 10.22 6.21
C THR A 143 9.06 10.11 7.51
N MET A 144 9.08 11.15 8.36
CA MET A 144 9.76 11.10 9.66
C MET A 144 9.15 10.05 10.60
N LEU A 145 7.83 9.88 10.58
CA LEU A 145 7.18 8.82 11.35
C LEU A 145 7.62 7.46 10.86
N LEU A 146 7.58 7.21 9.54
CA LEU A 146 8.01 5.94 8.95
C LEU A 146 9.49 5.67 9.24
N ASP A 147 10.39 6.66 9.07
CA ASP A 147 11.81 6.56 9.46
C ASP A 147 11.97 6.12 10.91
N SER A 148 11.24 6.76 11.83
CA SER A 148 11.32 6.40 13.26
C SER A 148 10.89 4.97 13.55
N LEU A 149 9.89 4.46 12.80
CA LEU A 149 9.35 3.11 12.96
C LEU A 149 10.21 2.02 12.29
N THR A 150 10.97 2.38 11.25
CA THR A 150 11.77 1.42 10.49
C THR A 150 13.27 1.50 10.77
N ARG A 151 13.70 2.41 11.64
CA ARG A 151 15.11 2.68 11.95
C ARG A 151 15.94 1.46 12.32
N ALA A 152 15.32 0.45 12.92
CA ALA A 152 16.01 -0.81 13.25
C ALA A 152 16.52 -1.58 12.00
N TYR A 153 16.02 -1.21 10.84
CA TYR A 153 16.33 -1.81 9.54
C TYR A 153 17.13 -0.89 8.61
N ASP A 154 17.68 0.20 9.14
CA ASP A 154 18.56 1.08 8.38
C ASP A 154 19.76 0.30 7.84
N GLY A 155 20.09 0.53 6.57
CA GLY A 155 21.24 -0.08 5.92
C GLY A 155 21.06 -1.53 5.46
N ILE A 156 19.87 -2.11 5.53
CA ILE A 156 19.60 -3.41 4.88
C ILE A 156 19.75 -3.29 3.36
N SER A 157 20.36 -4.28 2.72
CA SER A 157 20.59 -4.28 1.27
C SER A 157 19.34 -4.67 0.46
N THR A 158 18.44 -5.43 1.05
CA THR A 158 17.20 -5.92 0.44
C THR A 158 16.12 -6.14 1.51
N PHE A 159 14.87 -5.98 1.13
CA PHE A 159 13.73 -6.25 2.02
C PHE A 159 13.49 -7.75 2.25
N ASP A 160 14.25 -8.61 1.61
CA ASP A 160 14.30 -10.05 1.95
C ASP A 160 14.97 -10.32 3.31
N SER A 161 15.70 -9.34 3.84
CA SER A 161 16.35 -9.39 5.16
C SER A 161 15.41 -8.98 6.31
N LEU A 162 14.19 -8.54 6.02
CA LEU A 162 13.18 -8.28 7.03
C LEU A 162 12.69 -9.60 7.66
N PRO A 163 12.13 -9.57 8.88
CA PRO A 163 11.51 -10.75 9.51
C PRO A 163 10.52 -11.49 8.58
N ILE A 164 9.82 -10.76 7.72
CA ILE A 164 9.04 -11.31 6.61
C ILE A 164 9.47 -10.57 5.34
N PRO A 165 9.95 -11.28 4.30
CA PRO A 165 10.30 -10.70 3.01
C PRO A 165 9.16 -9.83 2.45
N PHE A 166 9.51 -8.61 2.02
CA PHE A 166 8.54 -7.59 1.67
C PHE A 166 8.79 -6.99 0.29
N ARG A 167 7.70 -6.62 -0.38
CA ARG A 167 7.73 -5.78 -1.58
C ARG A 167 6.64 -4.71 -1.47
N CYS A 168 6.90 -3.54 -2.03
CA CYS A 168 5.84 -2.57 -2.28
C CYS A 168 5.89 -2.05 -3.71
N VAL A 169 4.74 -1.56 -4.18
CA VAL A 169 4.58 -1.13 -5.56
C VAL A 169 4.52 0.39 -5.63
N ALA A 170 5.29 0.95 -6.55
CA ALA A 170 5.20 2.34 -7.00
C ALA A 170 5.11 2.38 -8.53
N VAL A 171 4.90 3.58 -9.10
CA VAL A 171 4.86 3.78 -10.55
C VAL A 171 5.89 4.85 -10.95
N ASP A 172 6.74 4.54 -11.91
CA ASP A 172 7.56 5.57 -12.57
C ASP A 172 6.69 6.34 -13.56
N ILE A 173 6.29 7.56 -13.20
CA ILE A 173 5.38 8.38 -14.01
C ILE A 173 5.99 8.78 -15.35
N LYS A 174 7.33 8.82 -15.47
CA LYS A 174 7.98 9.15 -16.74
C LYS A 174 7.81 8.07 -17.79
N LYS A 175 7.92 6.82 -17.34
CA LYS A 175 7.82 5.65 -18.22
C LYS A 175 6.43 5.01 -18.20
N GLN A 176 5.60 5.38 -17.22
CA GLN A 176 4.30 4.75 -16.95
C GLN A 176 4.46 3.24 -16.71
N GLU A 177 5.50 2.87 -15.96
CA GLU A 177 5.84 1.50 -15.64
C GLU A 177 5.71 1.27 -14.14
N GLU A 178 5.25 0.07 -13.78
CA GLU A 178 5.27 -0.42 -12.41
C GLU A 178 6.71 -0.59 -11.92
N VAL A 179 6.94 -0.22 -10.68
CA VAL A 179 8.23 -0.40 -9.99
C VAL A 179 7.97 -1.18 -8.70
N VAL A 180 8.32 -2.45 -8.73
CA VAL A 180 8.35 -3.27 -7.52
C VAL A 180 9.62 -2.92 -6.74
N MET A 181 9.44 -2.37 -5.54
CA MET A 181 10.54 -1.96 -4.68
C MET A 181 10.88 -3.08 -3.70
N ASP A 182 12.12 -3.50 -3.74
CA ASP A 182 12.69 -4.60 -2.96
C ASP A 182 13.93 -4.18 -2.15
N SER A 183 14.38 -2.95 -2.35
CA SER A 183 15.61 -2.43 -1.80
C SER A 183 15.61 -0.89 -1.84
N CYS A 184 16.10 -0.28 -0.87
CA CYS A 184 16.40 1.12 -0.54
C CYS A 184 16.09 1.34 0.94
N GLU A 185 16.07 2.59 1.40
CA GLU A 185 15.50 2.94 2.70
C GLU A 185 14.01 2.56 2.71
N LEU A 186 13.57 1.83 3.73
CA LEU A 186 12.23 1.24 3.76
C LEU A 186 11.14 2.31 3.83
N GLU A 187 11.37 3.39 4.59
CA GLU A 187 10.48 4.54 4.67
C GLU A 187 10.34 5.25 3.31
N LEU A 188 11.43 5.30 2.52
CA LEU A 188 11.40 5.86 1.17
C LEU A 188 10.51 5.02 0.24
N ALA A 189 10.62 3.69 0.32
CA ALA A 189 9.80 2.78 -0.48
C ALA A 189 8.31 2.92 -0.13
N MET A 190 7.96 2.90 1.16
CA MET A 190 6.58 3.11 1.61
C MET A 190 6.08 4.50 1.22
N ARG A 191 6.93 5.55 1.37
CA ARG A 191 6.59 6.90 0.99
C ARG A 191 6.36 7.06 -0.52
N ALA A 192 7.16 6.35 -1.35
CA ALA A 192 6.96 6.32 -2.80
C ALA A 192 5.62 5.66 -3.16
N SER A 193 5.35 4.50 -2.56
CA SER A 193 4.13 3.74 -2.81
C SER A 193 2.84 4.51 -2.46
N MET A 194 2.88 5.43 -1.48
CA MET A 194 1.73 6.27 -1.09
C MET A 194 1.70 7.66 -1.74
N SER A 195 2.56 7.94 -2.72
CA SER A 195 2.67 9.26 -3.36
C SER A 195 1.55 9.51 -4.36
N ILE A 196 0.31 9.64 -3.88
CA ILE A 196 -0.87 9.87 -4.72
C ILE A 196 -0.67 11.16 -5.53
N PRO A 197 -0.70 11.08 -6.89
CA PRO A 197 -0.60 12.26 -7.74
C PRO A 197 -1.68 13.29 -7.42
N GLY A 198 -1.31 14.57 -7.43
CA GLY A 198 -2.22 15.63 -7.04
C GLY A 198 -2.28 15.88 -5.53
N ALA A 199 -2.04 14.89 -4.68
CA ALA A 199 -1.97 15.07 -3.22
C ALA A 199 -0.52 15.22 -2.76
N PHE A 200 0.31 14.22 -3.00
CA PHE A 200 1.69 14.20 -2.53
C PHE A 200 2.70 14.49 -3.63
N LYS A 201 3.81 15.14 -3.27
CA LYS A 201 4.96 15.24 -4.16
C LYS A 201 5.52 13.86 -4.47
N PRO A 202 5.84 13.58 -5.75
CA PRO A 202 6.50 12.35 -6.14
C PRO A 202 7.85 12.17 -5.46
N VAL A 203 8.25 10.92 -5.28
CA VAL A 203 9.58 10.56 -4.77
C VAL A 203 10.55 10.39 -5.92
N LYS A 204 11.71 11.05 -5.84
CA LYS A 204 12.80 10.88 -6.81
C LYS A 204 13.75 9.78 -6.31
N TRP A 205 13.90 8.71 -7.08
CA TRP A 205 14.77 7.58 -6.72
C TRP A 205 15.44 6.99 -7.95
N LYS A 206 16.76 6.87 -7.93
CA LYS A 206 17.57 6.28 -9.02
C LYS A 206 17.17 6.77 -10.43
N GLY A 207 16.95 8.10 -10.57
CA GLY A 207 16.56 8.74 -11.83
C GLY A 207 15.06 8.58 -12.24
N LYS A 208 14.29 7.82 -11.49
CA LYS A 208 12.85 7.66 -11.64
C LYS A 208 12.10 8.75 -10.88
N ILE A 209 10.85 9.01 -11.28
CA ILE A 209 9.89 9.85 -10.54
C ILE A 209 8.75 8.94 -10.12
N LEU A 210 8.75 8.54 -8.85
CA LEU A 210 7.84 7.55 -8.31
C LEU A 210 6.59 8.21 -7.73
N VAL A 211 5.45 7.64 -8.09
CA VAL A 211 4.12 7.96 -7.57
C VAL A 211 3.45 6.70 -7.05
N ASP A 212 2.23 6.84 -6.50
CA ASP A 212 1.46 5.76 -5.90
C ASP A 212 1.28 4.58 -6.86
N GLY A 213 1.53 3.38 -6.32
CA GLY A 213 1.44 2.12 -7.05
C GLY A 213 0.03 1.77 -7.50
N GLY A 214 -0.99 2.28 -6.80
CA GLY A 214 -2.40 2.03 -7.11
C GLY A 214 -2.83 2.48 -8.51
N MET A 215 -2.02 3.30 -9.17
CA MET A 215 -2.28 3.68 -10.57
C MET A 215 -2.16 2.50 -11.55
N LEU A 216 -1.32 1.50 -11.28
CA LEU A 216 -1.12 0.36 -12.17
C LEU A 216 -1.36 -1.00 -11.48
N ASN A 217 -1.10 -1.10 -10.18
CA ASN A 217 -1.24 -2.34 -9.43
C ASN A 217 -1.66 -2.07 -7.98
N ASN A 218 -2.96 -1.97 -7.76
CA ASN A 218 -3.50 -1.66 -6.44
C ASN A 218 -3.59 -2.87 -5.51
N LEU A 219 -3.58 -4.09 -6.05
CA LEU A 219 -3.67 -5.35 -5.30
C LEU A 219 -2.58 -6.31 -5.81
N PRO A 220 -1.32 -6.21 -5.34
CA PRO A 220 -0.15 -6.84 -5.97
C PRO A 220 -0.01 -8.35 -5.72
N VAL A 221 -1.01 -9.15 -6.12
CA VAL A 221 -1.01 -10.62 -6.02
C VAL A 221 0.08 -11.22 -6.89
N ASP A 222 0.23 -10.72 -8.11
CA ASP A 222 1.29 -11.12 -9.03
C ASP A 222 2.70 -10.92 -8.45
N VAL A 223 2.89 -9.87 -7.65
CA VAL A 223 4.17 -9.59 -7.00
C VAL A 223 4.48 -10.65 -5.93
N VAL A 224 3.52 -10.97 -5.06
CA VAL A 224 3.76 -11.97 -4.02
C VAL A 224 3.89 -13.38 -4.61
N ARG A 225 3.20 -13.69 -5.71
CA ARG A 225 3.42 -14.91 -6.49
C ARG A 225 4.85 -14.99 -7.03
N ALA A 226 5.35 -13.89 -7.60
CA ALA A 226 6.72 -13.81 -8.09
C ALA A 226 7.78 -13.96 -6.98
N MET A 227 7.45 -13.60 -5.72
CA MET A 227 8.28 -13.87 -4.55
C MET A 227 8.33 -15.36 -4.20
N GLY A 228 7.40 -16.16 -4.70
CA GLY A 228 7.35 -17.60 -4.52
C GLY A 228 6.22 -18.09 -3.62
N ALA A 229 5.17 -17.30 -3.40
CA ALA A 229 3.99 -17.72 -2.64
C ALA A 229 3.23 -18.82 -3.38
N ASP A 230 2.97 -19.93 -2.67
CA ASP A 230 2.16 -21.05 -3.17
C ASP A 230 0.68 -20.79 -2.94
N PHE A 231 0.34 -20.01 -1.90
CA PHE A 231 -1.00 -19.65 -1.48
C PHE A 231 -1.08 -18.16 -1.16
N VAL A 232 -2.11 -17.45 -1.64
CA VAL A 232 -2.21 -16.00 -1.49
C VAL A 232 -3.50 -15.60 -0.78
N ILE A 233 -3.34 -14.84 0.31
CA ILE A 233 -4.42 -14.11 0.98
C ILE A 233 -4.33 -12.66 0.51
N ALA A 234 -5.38 -12.15 -0.16
CA ALA A 234 -5.44 -10.79 -0.65
C ALA A 234 -6.52 -9.99 0.09
N VAL A 235 -6.12 -8.86 0.66
CA VAL A 235 -7.03 -7.89 1.30
C VAL A 235 -7.22 -6.73 0.34
N ASP A 236 -8.41 -6.63 -0.22
CA ASP A 236 -8.78 -5.58 -1.18
C ASP A 236 -9.67 -4.53 -0.51
N LEU A 237 -9.26 -3.29 -0.60
CA LEU A 237 -10.01 -2.15 -0.04
C LEU A 237 -10.93 -1.48 -1.07
N ASP A 238 -10.91 -1.96 -2.30
CA ASP A 238 -11.79 -1.48 -3.35
C ASP A 238 -13.22 -1.99 -3.14
N GLN A 239 -14.20 -1.13 -3.38
CA GLN A 239 -15.61 -1.43 -3.10
C GLN A 239 -16.42 -1.78 -4.35
N GLY A 240 -15.76 -2.10 -5.46
CA GLY A 240 -16.41 -2.55 -6.69
C GLY A 240 -17.36 -1.53 -7.34
N GLN A 241 -17.28 -0.26 -6.95
CA GLN A 241 -18.17 0.80 -7.47
C GLN A 241 -17.82 1.25 -8.89
N HIS A 242 -16.94 0.53 -9.58
CA HIS A 242 -16.35 0.96 -10.84
C HIS A 242 -17.08 0.45 -12.08
N GLU A 243 -18.07 -0.42 -11.93
CA GLU A 243 -18.65 -1.10 -13.09
C GLU A 243 -19.51 -0.22 -13.99
N GLU A 244 -20.06 0.90 -13.55
CA GLU A 244 -20.98 1.70 -14.37
C GLU A 244 -21.08 3.21 -14.07
N ARG A 245 -20.05 3.84 -13.51
CA ARG A 245 -20.10 5.30 -13.41
C ARG A 245 -19.62 5.94 -14.69
N ASP A 246 -20.57 6.40 -15.50
CA ASP A 246 -20.32 7.46 -16.48
C ASP A 246 -19.62 8.62 -15.78
N PHE A 247 -18.43 8.94 -16.28
CA PHE A 247 -17.56 9.98 -15.74
C PHE A 247 -18.26 11.33 -15.80
N SER A 248 -18.84 11.77 -14.71
CA SER A 248 -19.34 13.13 -14.56
C SER A 248 -18.24 14.03 -14.01
N LEU A 249 -17.67 14.86 -14.87
CA LEU A 249 -16.71 15.90 -14.50
C LEU A 249 -17.22 16.81 -13.36
N LYS A 250 -18.54 16.95 -13.17
CA LYS A 250 -19.14 17.81 -12.13
C LYS A 250 -19.04 17.23 -10.71
N GLU A 251 -19.00 15.91 -10.57
CA GLU A 251 -18.88 15.24 -9.25
C GLU A 251 -17.43 15.08 -8.83
N THR A 252 -16.48 15.21 -9.74
CA THR A 252 -15.04 15.03 -9.54
C THR A 252 -14.36 16.31 -9.03
N PHE A 253 -15.05 17.46 -9.01
CA PHE A 253 -14.48 18.77 -8.66
C PHE A 253 -14.27 19.01 -7.15
N GLY A 254 -13.90 17.97 -6.39
CA GLY A 254 -13.39 18.12 -5.03
C GLY A 254 -12.07 17.35 -4.90
N ILE A 255 -11.17 17.83 -4.04
CA ILE A 255 -9.88 17.15 -3.76
C ILE A 255 -10.09 15.69 -3.40
N GLY A 256 -11.14 15.36 -2.64
CA GLY A 256 -11.53 14.00 -2.32
C GLY A 256 -11.94 13.18 -3.56
N GLY A 257 -12.65 13.78 -4.50
CA GLY A 257 -13.09 13.12 -5.73
C GLY A 257 -11.95 12.82 -6.69
N ILE A 258 -10.97 13.73 -6.83
CA ILE A 258 -9.76 13.50 -7.66
C ILE A 258 -8.90 12.41 -7.05
N LEU A 259 -8.72 12.41 -5.72
CA LEU A 259 -7.97 11.39 -5.01
C LEU A 259 -8.67 10.03 -5.10
N ASP A 260 -9.97 10.00 -4.92
CA ASP A 260 -10.78 8.79 -5.05
C ASP A 260 -10.72 8.26 -6.49
N TRP A 261 -10.81 9.14 -7.50
CA TRP A 261 -10.68 8.77 -8.92
C TRP A 261 -9.29 8.24 -9.27
N LEU A 262 -8.21 8.87 -8.78
CA LEU A 262 -6.84 8.43 -9.02
C LEU A 262 -6.53 7.07 -8.38
N VAL A 263 -7.05 6.84 -7.18
CA VAL A 263 -6.90 5.56 -6.45
C VAL A 263 -7.85 4.51 -7.02
N SER A 264 -9.01 4.93 -7.54
CA SER A 264 -10.05 4.05 -8.07
C SER A 264 -9.89 3.70 -9.55
N ARG A 265 -8.83 4.19 -10.21
CA ARG A 265 -8.54 3.90 -11.62
C ARG A 265 -7.22 3.15 -11.80
N PRO A 266 -7.05 2.00 -11.14
CA PRO A 266 -5.94 1.12 -11.40
C PRO A 266 -6.08 0.50 -12.78
N ASP A 267 -5.00 -0.10 -13.30
CA ASP A 267 -5.09 -0.96 -14.47
C ASP A 267 -6.14 -2.05 -14.22
N TRP A 268 -7.34 -1.80 -14.69
CA TRP A 268 -8.55 -2.60 -14.44
C TRP A 268 -8.36 -4.08 -14.75
N LYS A 269 -7.64 -4.38 -15.83
CA LYS A 269 -7.38 -5.75 -16.25
C LYS A 269 -6.46 -6.46 -15.28
N LYS A 270 -5.43 -5.75 -14.79
CA LYS A 270 -4.45 -6.32 -13.87
C LYS A 270 -5.08 -6.58 -12.49
N ASN A 271 -5.84 -5.63 -11.96
CA ASN A 271 -6.50 -5.81 -10.67
C ASN A 271 -7.54 -6.94 -10.71
N LYS A 272 -8.29 -7.05 -11.81
CA LYS A 272 -9.21 -8.17 -11.99
C LYS A 272 -8.47 -9.51 -11.99
N ALA A 273 -7.40 -9.62 -12.78
CA ALA A 273 -6.57 -10.84 -12.82
C ALA A 273 -5.98 -11.16 -11.44
N ASN A 274 -5.50 -10.15 -10.71
CA ASN A 274 -4.97 -10.32 -9.35
C ASN A 274 -6.03 -10.78 -8.36
N ARG A 275 -7.27 -10.28 -8.45
CA ARG A 275 -8.38 -10.77 -7.62
C ARG A 275 -8.70 -12.23 -7.91
N GLU A 276 -8.71 -12.61 -9.19
CA GLU A 276 -9.01 -13.97 -9.64
C GLU A 276 -7.89 -14.96 -9.26
N ASP A 277 -6.63 -14.50 -9.14
CA ASP A 277 -5.46 -15.31 -8.75
C ASP A 277 -5.28 -15.44 -7.23
N ALA A 278 -6.03 -14.70 -6.42
CA ALA A 278 -6.00 -14.83 -4.97
C ALA A 278 -6.74 -16.11 -4.51
N ASP A 279 -6.11 -16.92 -3.65
CA ASP A 279 -6.73 -18.13 -3.09
C ASP A 279 -7.78 -17.80 -2.02
N ILE A 280 -7.50 -16.77 -1.20
CA ILE A 280 -8.46 -16.17 -0.27
C ILE A 280 -8.54 -14.68 -0.58
N TYR A 281 -9.71 -14.23 -0.95
CA TYR A 281 -10.03 -12.84 -1.21
C TYR A 281 -10.87 -12.28 -0.07
N ILE A 282 -10.34 -11.26 0.62
CA ILE A 282 -10.99 -10.57 1.73
C ILE A 282 -11.27 -9.13 1.32
N ASN A 283 -12.55 -8.77 1.25
CA ASN A 283 -12.98 -7.42 0.92
C ASN A 283 -13.90 -6.88 2.04
N PRO A 284 -13.37 -6.10 3.00
CA PRO A 284 -14.16 -5.47 4.03
C PRO A 284 -15.17 -4.48 3.44
N GLN A 285 -16.38 -4.43 3.97
CA GLN A 285 -17.41 -3.49 3.50
C GLN A 285 -17.12 -2.07 3.99
N LEU A 286 -16.61 -1.22 3.12
CA LEU A 286 -16.10 0.13 3.43
C LEU A 286 -16.69 1.22 2.51
N ALA A 287 -17.81 0.96 1.84
CA ALA A 287 -18.35 1.84 0.80
C ALA A 287 -18.66 3.28 1.28
N GLU A 288 -19.00 3.44 2.58
CA GLU A 288 -19.26 4.76 3.18
C GLU A 288 -18.00 5.53 3.59
N TYR A 289 -16.82 4.89 3.55
CA TYR A 289 -15.55 5.53 3.91
C TYR A 289 -14.75 5.90 2.67
N GLY A 290 -14.32 7.14 2.59
CA GLY A 290 -13.38 7.63 1.57
C GLY A 290 -11.92 7.43 2.01
N VAL A 291 -11.00 7.66 1.08
CA VAL A 291 -9.54 7.58 1.32
C VAL A 291 -9.03 8.57 2.39
N SER A 292 -9.84 9.58 2.73
CA SER A 292 -9.52 10.61 3.74
C SER A 292 -10.27 10.44 5.06
N SER A 293 -10.99 9.34 5.28
CA SER A 293 -11.81 9.08 6.48
C SER A 293 -10.96 8.71 7.71
N PHE A 294 -10.01 9.57 8.08
CA PHE A 294 -9.08 9.36 9.21
C PHE A 294 -9.63 9.73 10.58
N GLY A 295 -10.94 9.91 10.73
CA GLY A 295 -11.57 10.16 12.04
C GLY A 295 -11.43 8.95 12.97
N LYS A 296 -11.26 9.19 14.28
CA LYS A 296 -11.03 8.11 15.27
C LYS A 296 -12.15 7.05 15.28
N GLU A 297 -13.38 7.48 15.16
CA GLU A 297 -14.54 6.58 15.06
C GLU A 297 -14.51 5.77 13.75
N SER A 298 -14.23 6.45 12.63
CA SER A 298 -14.11 5.79 11.33
C SER A 298 -13.00 4.72 11.33
N ILE A 299 -11.82 5.05 11.88
CA ILE A 299 -10.71 4.09 12.04
C ILE A 299 -11.16 2.88 12.86
N SER A 300 -11.81 3.11 14.02
CA SER A 300 -12.30 2.02 14.87
C SER A 300 -13.26 1.10 14.12
N THR A 301 -14.26 1.68 13.45
CA THR A 301 -15.24 0.89 12.70
C THR A 301 -14.63 0.15 11.52
N MET A 302 -13.66 0.77 10.82
CA MET A 302 -12.98 0.09 9.71
C MET A 302 -12.14 -1.10 10.19
N ILE A 303 -11.46 -1.00 11.35
CA ILE A 303 -10.74 -2.14 11.97
C ILE A 303 -11.73 -3.28 12.27
N GLU A 304 -12.86 -2.99 12.92
CA GLU A 304 -13.90 -3.99 13.23
C GLU A 304 -14.45 -4.66 11.96
N ARG A 305 -14.61 -3.90 10.88
CA ARG A 305 -15.05 -4.45 9.59
C ARG A 305 -14.01 -5.35 8.96
N GLY A 306 -12.74 -5.01 9.11
CA GLY A 306 -11.63 -5.87 8.71
C GLY A 306 -11.65 -7.20 9.46
N GLU A 307 -11.79 -7.16 10.80
CA GLU A 307 -11.94 -8.37 11.62
C GLU A 307 -13.14 -9.22 11.16
N LYS A 308 -14.30 -8.58 10.97
CA LYS A 308 -15.51 -9.26 10.51
C LYS A 308 -15.32 -9.94 9.16
N ALA A 309 -14.68 -9.27 8.21
CA ALA A 309 -14.41 -9.81 6.88
C ALA A 309 -13.46 -11.02 6.93
N ALA A 310 -12.39 -10.92 7.73
CA ALA A 310 -11.45 -12.04 7.92
C ALA A 310 -12.11 -13.23 8.61
N ARG A 311 -12.91 -13.00 9.66
CA ARG A 311 -13.68 -14.09 10.33
C ARG A 311 -14.69 -14.75 9.39
N ALA A 312 -15.27 -14.03 8.44
CA ALA A 312 -16.13 -14.63 7.42
C ALA A 312 -15.36 -15.60 6.50
N ALA A 313 -14.04 -15.42 6.35
CA ALA A 313 -13.17 -16.31 5.60
C ALA A 313 -12.53 -17.43 6.45
N SER A 314 -12.84 -17.56 7.77
CA SER A 314 -12.18 -18.50 8.69
C SER A 314 -12.14 -19.94 8.18
N LYS A 315 -13.23 -20.43 7.57
CA LYS A 315 -13.25 -21.79 6.98
C LYS A 315 -12.21 -22.02 5.89
N GLN A 316 -11.81 -20.96 5.18
CA GLN A 316 -10.77 -21.02 4.16
C GLN A 316 -9.40 -20.91 4.81
N LEU A 317 -9.29 -20.05 5.83
CA LEU A 317 -8.09 -19.85 6.61
C LEU A 317 -7.69 -21.08 7.41
N ASP A 318 -8.65 -21.87 7.92
CA ASP A 318 -8.42 -23.13 8.64
C ASP A 318 -7.61 -24.17 7.83
N LYS A 319 -7.62 -24.06 6.50
CA LYS A 319 -6.83 -24.95 5.62
C LYS A 319 -5.33 -24.65 5.62
N LEU A 320 -4.94 -23.53 6.20
CA LEU A 320 -3.54 -23.03 6.24
C LEU A 320 -2.84 -23.29 7.57
N ARG A 321 -3.54 -23.88 8.54
CA ARG A 321 -3.03 -24.26 9.86
C ARG A 321 -2.22 -25.53 9.84
#